data_6f217d56465520dbf9111437e1b78fef
#
_entry.id   6f217d56465520dbf9111437e1b78fef
#
_cell.length_a   1.000
_cell.length_b   1.000
_cell.length_c   1.000
_cell.angle_alpha   90.00
_cell.angle_beta   90.00
_cell.angle_gamma   90.00
#
_symmetry.space_group_name_H-M   'P 1'
#
loop_
_entity.id
_entity.type
_entity.pdbx_description
1 polymer ?
#
loop_
_entity_poly.entity_id
_entity_poly.type
_entity_poly.pdbx_seq_one_letter_code
_entity_poly.pdbx_strand_id
1 'polypeptide(L)'
;QEPTLDTYIKYYTRHYERVRHKFTFVHDFSNSNAFLPRSFLQKIAPKLKKHFKIKVLMIFRDPVRRLYSELSHHWQNSEKLQKNHRTTREYFRNYLTVGQITRNCDFTKTFKTYNSLFSTLPVISEHFWGDTNDQVAKLSDFLQFDIKNIWPNCYYPEMGTKAPKHEYLQDQWSSDMEDLTDDDLEFGRKFLSKYYDDWYKCFGSMPWM
;
A
#
# COMPACT_ATOMS: atom_id res chain seq x y z
N GLN A 1 4.73 -24.76 -12.36
CA GLN A 1 4.92 -23.83 -13.50
C GLN A 1 4.59 -22.43 -13.04
N GLU A 2 5.50 -21.49 -13.24
CA GLU A 2 5.20 -20.08 -13.01
C GLU A 2 4.06 -19.62 -13.91
N PRO A 3 3.08 -18.87 -13.39
CA PRO A 3 1.97 -18.38 -14.19
C PRO A 3 2.49 -17.44 -15.28
N THR A 4 2.21 -17.75 -16.53
CA THR A 4 2.54 -16.88 -17.66
C THR A 4 1.55 -15.71 -17.72
N LEU A 5 1.93 -14.61 -18.42
CA LEU A 5 1.02 -13.49 -18.65
C LEU A 5 -0.29 -13.95 -19.32
N ASP A 6 -0.23 -14.92 -20.24
CA ASP A 6 -1.42 -15.46 -20.90
C ASP A 6 -2.32 -16.21 -19.91
N THR A 7 -1.74 -16.92 -18.94
CA THR A 7 -2.48 -17.58 -17.86
C THR A 7 -3.17 -16.54 -16.97
N TYR A 8 -2.47 -15.46 -16.64
CA TYR A 8 -3.02 -14.33 -15.89
C TYR A 8 -4.20 -13.68 -16.62
N ILE A 9 -4.03 -13.34 -17.89
CA ILE A 9 -5.10 -12.75 -18.71
C ILE A 9 -6.30 -13.70 -18.79
N LYS A 10 -6.10 -14.97 -19.05
CA LYS A 10 -7.18 -15.98 -19.11
C LYS A 10 -7.92 -16.10 -17.77
N TYR A 11 -7.20 -16.07 -16.65
CA TYR A 11 -7.80 -16.14 -15.33
C TYR A 11 -8.76 -14.97 -15.10
N TYR A 12 -8.28 -13.73 -15.29
CA TYR A 12 -9.09 -12.55 -15.05
C TYR A 12 -10.23 -12.38 -16.06
N THR A 13 -10.02 -12.72 -17.31
CA THR A 13 -11.09 -12.73 -18.33
C THR A 13 -12.21 -13.70 -17.95
N ARG A 14 -11.86 -14.93 -17.61
CA ARG A 14 -12.85 -15.93 -17.17
C ARG A 14 -13.56 -15.53 -15.87
N HIS A 15 -12.81 -14.94 -14.94
CA HIS A 15 -13.40 -14.46 -13.70
C HIS A 15 -14.39 -13.33 -13.97
N TYR A 16 -14.02 -12.34 -14.78
CA TYR A 16 -14.92 -11.26 -15.19
C TYR A 16 -16.17 -11.80 -15.90
N GLU A 17 -16.04 -12.65 -16.88
CA GLU A 17 -17.16 -13.25 -17.61
C GLU A 17 -18.16 -13.95 -16.68
N ARG A 18 -17.66 -14.58 -15.63
CA ARG A 18 -18.49 -15.26 -14.62
C ARG A 18 -19.24 -14.32 -13.71
N VAL A 19 -18.69 -13.13 -13.43
CA VAL A 19 -19.23 -12.19 -12.43
C VAL A 19 -19.80 -10.90 -13.02
N ARG A 20 -19.62 -10.62 -14.32
CA ARG A 20 -20.00 -9.37 -14.98
C ARG A 20 -21.47 -8.98 -14.85
N HIS A 21 -22.35 -9.94 -14.62
CA HIS A 21 -23.77 -9.69 -14.35
C HIS A 21 -24.06 -9.14 -12.94
N LYS A 22 -23.08 -9.22 -12.06
CA LYS A 22 -23.15 -8.70 -10.67
C LYS A 22 -22.17 -7.60 -10.38
N PHE A 23 -21.02 -7.58 -11.08
CA PHE A 23 -19.91 -6.67 -10.80
C PHE A 23 -19.41 -6.00 -12.08
N THR A 24 -19.05 -4.73 -11.95
CA THR A 24 -18.57 -3.92 -13.06
C THR A 24 -17.07 -4.06 -13.31
N PHE A 25 -16.33 -4.62 -12.35
CA PHE A 25 -14.88 -4.79 -12.43
C PHE A 25 -14.39 -6.01 -11.66
N VAL A 26 -13.19 -6.43 -11.96
CA VAL A 26 -12.39 -7.39 -11.19
C VAL A 26 -11.13 -6.70 -10.66
N HIS A 27 -10.62 -7.16 -9.54
CA HIS A 27 -9.46 -6.55 -8.90
C HIS A 27 -8.35 -7.56 -8.65
N ASP A 28 -7.14 -7.04 -8.60
CA ASP A 28 -5.93 -7.75 -8.17
C ASP A 28 -5.28 -6.96 -7.02
N PHE A 29 -5.36 -7.48 -5.82
CA PHE A 29 -4.73 -6.94 -4.63
C PHE A 29 -3.43 -7.68 -4.35
N SER A 30 -2.36 -7.31 -5.05
CA SER A 30 -1.05 -7.91 -4.83
C SER A 30 -0.04 -6.84 -4.44
N ASN A 31 0.48 -6.94 -3.23
CA ASN A 31 1.59 -6.08 -2.78
C ASN A 31 2.84 -6.26 -3.66
N SER A 32 3.05 -7.45 -4.21
CA SER A 32 4.18 -7.75 -5.08
C SER A 32 4.15 -6.95 -6.38
N ASN A 33 2.97 -6.54 -6.85
CA ASN A 33 2.84 -5.75 -8.07
C ASN A 33 3.53 -4.38 -7.94
N ALA A 34 3.60 -3.81 -6.73
CA ALA A 34 4.27 -2.54 -6.48
C ALA A 34 5.78 -2.58 -6.80
N PHE A 35 6.38 -3.76 -6.79
CA PHE A 35 7.83 -3.97 -6.98
C PHE A 35 8.20 -4.49 -8.35
N LEU A 36 7.26 -4.58 -9.28
CA LEU A 36 7.55 -5.04 -10.64
C LEU A 36 8.51 -4.09 -11.34
N PRO A 37 9.57 -4.60 -11.99
CA PRO A 37 10.51 -3.77 -12.73
C PRO A 37 9.79 -3.00 -13.85
N ARG A 38 10.19 -1.73 -14.06
CA ARG A 38 9.63 -0.90 -15.14
C ARG A 38 9.71 -1.58 -16.50
N SER A 39 10.82 -2.22 -16.81
CA SER A 39 11.01 -2.96 -18.07
C SER A 39 10.01 -4.10 -18.25
N PHE A 40 9.64 -4.77 -17.16
CA PHE A 40 8.60 -5.80 -17.20
C PHE A 40 7.22 -5.18 -17.41
N LEU A 41 6.88 -4.13 -16.65
CA LEU A 41 5.61 -3.41 -16.80
C LEU A 41 5.43 -2.86 -18.22
N GLN A 42 6.49 -2.29 -18.83
CA GLN A 42 6.46 -1.81 -20.21
C GLN A 42 6.16 -2.92 -21.21
N LYS A 43 6.61 -4.14 -20.96
CA LYS A 43 6.33 -5.30 -21.82
C LYS A 43 4.90 -5.82 -21.69
N ILE A 44 4.34 -5.80 -20.45
CA ILE A 44 3.02 -6.37 -20.20
C ILE A 44 1.88 -5.37 -20.40
N ALA A 45 2.10 -4.08 -20.13
CA ALA A 45 1.06 -3.05 -20.20
C ALA A 45 0.32 -2.99 -21.54
N PRO A 46 0.98 -3.02 -22.72
CA PRO A 46 0.29 -3.05 -24.00
C PRO A 46 -0.59 -4.28 -24.20
N LYS A 47 -0.14 -5.43 -23.69
CA LYS A 47 -0.90 -6.69 -23.78
C LYS A 47 -2.14 -6.65 -22.87
N LEU A 48 -1.98 -6.21 -21.62
CA LEU A 48 -3.09 -6.08 -20.69
C LEU A 48 -4.14 -5.08 -21.17
N LYS A 49 -3.72 -3.93 -21.70
CA LYS A 49 -4.62 -2.88 -22.21
C LYS A 49 -5.48 -3.31 -23.41
N LYS A 50 -5.08 -4.37 -24.13
CA LYS A 50 -5.92 -4.95 -25.18
C LYS A 50 -7.16 -5.68 -24.64
N HIS A 51 -7.10 -6.11 -23.39
CA HIS A 51 -8.16 -6.92 -22.77
C HIS A 51 -8.91 -6.17 -21.66
N PHE A 52 -8.25 -5.19 -21.02
CA PHE A 52 -8.77 -4.53 -19.81
C PHE A 52 -8.59 -3.02 -19.86
N LYS A 53 -9.58 -2.30 -19.35
CA LYS A 53 -9.45 -0.89 -18.94
C LYS A 53 -8.86 -0.88 -17.53
N ILE A 54 -7.55 -0.70 -17.42
CA ILE A 54 -6.82 -0.83 -16.16
C ILE A 54 -6.80 0.50 -15.44
N LYS A 55 -7.17 0.47 -14.15
CA LYS A 55 -7.03 1.55 -13.19
C LYS A 55 -6.20 1.05 -12.02
N VAL A 56 -5.22 1.82 -11.60
CA VAL A 56 -4.31 1.45 -10.53
C VAL A 56 -4.56 2.36 -9.33
N LEU A 57 -4.89 1.77 -8.20
CA LEU A 57 -4.92 2.44 -6.91
C LEU A 57 -3.61 2.15 -6.19
N MET A 58 -2.89 3.20 -5.82
CA MET A 58 -1.66 3.05 -5.06
C MET A 58 -1.85 3.65 -3.67
N ILE A 59 -1.90 2.78 -2.67
CA ILE A 59 -2.06 3.20 -1.28
C ILE A 59 -0.68 3.49 -0.70
N PHE A 60 -0.49 4.73 -0.25
CA PHE A 60 0.72 5.21 0.39
C PHE A 60 0.47 5.50 1.87
N ARG A 61 1.49 5.31 2.65
CA ARG A 61 1.52 5.59 4.07
C ARG A 61 2.77 6.39 4.39
N ASP A 62 2.77 7.11 5.52
CA ASP A 62 3.99 7.77 6.02
C ASP A 62 5.20 6.82 5.91
N PRO A 63 6.30 7.22 5.25
CA PRO A 63 7.45 6.36 5.00
C PRO A 63 8.05 5.75 6.26
N VAL A 64 8.11 6.51 7.36
CA VAL A 64 8.64 6.04 8.64
C VAL A 64 7.71 4.99 9.25
N ARG A 65 6.40 5.29 9.32
CA ARG A 65 5.40 4.36 9.87
C ARG A 65 5.31 3.08 9.04
N ARG A 66 5.41 3.20 7.73
CA ARG A 66 5.43 2.05 6.83
C ARG A 66 6.65 1.16 7.07
N LEU A 67 7.85 1.77 7.11
CA LEU A 67 9.08 1.02 7.33
C LEU A 67 9.08 0.35 8.71
N TYR A 68 8.64 1.07 9.74
CA TYR A 68 8.53 0.51 11.08
C TYR A 68 7.61 -0.71 11.11
N SER A 69 6.44 -0.62 10.48
CA SER A 69 5.49 -1.75 10.38
C SER A 69 6.10 -2.96 9.65
N GLU A 70 6.86 -2.73 8.56
CA GLU A 70 7.57 -3.79 7.84
C GLU A 70 8.64 -4.47 8.73
N LEU A 71 9.42 -3.67 9.43
CA LEU A 71 10.48 -4.16 10.32
C LEU A 71 9.92 -4.85 11.56
N SER A 72 8.80 -4.37 12.10
CA SER A 72 8.08 -5.04 13.20
C SER A 72 7.66 -6.45 12.80
N HIS A 73 7.07 -6.58 11.62
CA HIS A 73 6.69 -7.88 11.09
C HIS A 73 7.90 -8.81 10.90
N HIS A 74 9.01 -8.28 10.37
CA HIS A 74 10.25 -9.06 10.24
C HIS A 74 10.81 -9.49 11.59
N TRP A 75 10.82 -8.60 12.57
CA TRP A 75 11.32 -8.88 13.91
C TRP A 75 10.48 -9.94 14.61
N GLN A 76 9.16 -9.81 14.58
CA GLN A 76 8.22 -10.77 15.18
C GLN A 76 8.36 -12.20 14.61
N ASN A 77 8.66 -12.30 13.32
CA ASN A 77 8.77 -13.58 12.62
C ASN A 77 10.21 -14.15 12.54
N SER A 78 11.17 -13.57 13.27
CA SER A 78 12.57 -13.99 13.21
C SER A 78 13.24 -14.09 14.59
N GLU A 79 13.39 -15.31 15.09
CA GLU A 79 14.14 -15.57 16.33
C GLU A 79 15.56 -14.99 16.30
N LYS A 80 16.20 -14.95 15.12
CA LYS A 80 17.53 -14.37 14.96
C LYS A 80 17.51 -12.86 15.22
N LEU A 81 16.51 -12.16 14.73
CA LEU A 81 16.38 -10.71 14.95
C LEU A 81 16.04 -10.42 16.41
N GLN A 82 15.17 -11.22 17.04
CA GLN A 82 14.82 -11.09 18.46
C GLN A 82 16.02 -11.37 19.38
N LYS A 83 16.92 -12.26 19.01
CA LYS A 83 18.17 -12.49 19.75
C LYS A 83 19.16 -11.33 19.62
N ASN A 84 19.18 -10.66 18.47
CA ASN A 84 20.12 -9.56 18.19
C ASN A 84 19.61 -8.19 18.64
N HIS A 85 18.29 -8.02 18.76
CA HIS A 85 17.62 -6.77 19.12
C HIS A 85 16.51 -7.06 20.13
N ARG A 86 16.55 -6.38 21.27
CA ARG A 86 15.59 -6.62 22.38
C ARG A 86 14.18 -6.15 22.03
N THR A 87 14.07 -5.12 21.17
CA THR A 87 12.80 -4.53 20.78
C THR A 87 12.78 -4.23 19.28
N THR A 88 11.57 -4.09 18.74
CA THR A 88 11.38 -3.63 17.35
C THR A 88 11.98 -2.25 17.13
N ARG A 89 11.89 -1.35 18.12
CA ARG A 89 12.45 0.01 18.07
C ARG A 89 13.97 -0.02 17.95
N GLU A 90 14.64 -0.86 18.71
CA GLU A 90 16.10 -1.05 18.60
C GLU A 90 16.48 -1.56 17.20
N TYR A 91 15.74 -2.54 16.69
CA TYR A 91 15.94 -3.06 15.34
C TYR A 91 15.71 -1.97 14.27
N PHE A 92 14.65 -1.19 14.38
CA PHE A 92 14.35 -0.08 13.47
C PHE A 92 15.46 0.97 13.42
N ARG A 93 15.93 1.44 14.59
CA ARG A 93 17.00 2.43 14.66
C ARG A 93 18.32 1.90 14.08
N ASN A 94 18.67 0.66 14.41
CA ASN A 94 19.86 0.02 13.86
C ASN A 94 19.75 -0.14 12.35
N TYR A 95 18.60 -0.57 11.85
CA TYR A 95 18.35 -0.74 10.40
C TYR A 95 18.56 0.56 9.63
N LEU A 96 18.07 1.67 10.13
CA LEU A 96 18.27 2.98 9.52
C LEU A 96 19.75 3.39 9.54
N THR A 97 20.47 3.17 10.63
CA THR A 97 21.86 3.58 10.77
C THR A 97 22.81 2.78 9.87
N VAL A 98 22.54 1.51 9.61
CA VAL A 98 23.36 0.70 8.69
C VAL A 98 23.07 0.97 7.21
N GLY A 99 22.15 1.91 6.92
CA GLY A 99 21.88 2.39 5.57
C GLY A 99 21.18 1.42 4.64
N GLN A 100 20.57 0.36 5.18
CA GLN A 100 19.77 -0.60 4.41
C GLN A 100 18.38 -0.05 4.10
N ILE A 101 18.32 1.18 3.57
CA ILE A 101 17.02 1.77 3.22
C ILE A 101 16.44 1.01 2.03
N THR A 102 15.30 0.39 2.25
CA THR A 102 14.69 -0.46 1.25
C THR A 102 14.10 0.36 0.09
N ARG A 103 14.09 -0.23 -1.10
CA ARG A 103 13.41 0.29 -2.30
C ARG A 103 11.92 0.57 -2.06
N ASN A 104 11.40 0.02 -0.99
CA ASN A 104 9.98 0.11 -0.60
C ASN A 104 9.55 1.51 -0.15
N CYS A 105 10.49 2.40 0.18
CA CYS A 105 10.20 3.80 0.53
C CYS A 105 10.19 4.74 -0.69
N ASP A 106 10.63 4.29 -1.87
CA ASP A 106 10.65 5.11 -3.08
C ASP A 106 9.27 5.13 -3.78
N PHE A 107 8.32 5.75 -3.10
CA PHE A 107 6.92 5.83 -3.54
C PHE A 107 6.78 6.60 -4.84
N THR A 108 7.53 7.68 -4.99
CA THR A 108 7.44 8.56 -6.15
C THR A 108 7.93 7.88 -7.42
N LYS A 109 8.99 7.10 -7.34
CA LYS A 109 9.48 6.30 -8.46
C LYS A 109 8.45 5.25 -8.86
N THR A 110 7.89 4.55 -7.88
CA THR A 110 6.84 3.55 -8.12
C THR A 110 5.62 4.20 -8.76
N PHE A 111 5.12 5.30 -8.18
CA PHE A 111 3.99 6.06 -8.74
C PHE A 111 4.26 6.52 -10.18
N LYS A 112 5.37 7.19 -10.44
CA LYS A 112 5.74 7.68 -11.78
C LYS A 112 5.82 6.53 -12.79
N THR A 113 6.33 5.36 -12.37
CA THR A 113 6.40 4.18 -13.23
C THR A 113 5.01 3.72 -13.64
N TYR A 114 4.10 3.56 -12.68
CA TYR A 114 2.73 3.11 -12.97
C TYR A 114 1.93 4.18 -13.71
N ASN A 115 2.02 5.44 -13.30
CA ASN A 115 1.29 6.54 -13.92
C ASN A 115 1.72 6.80 -15.37
N SER A 116 2.96 6.46 -15.74
CA SER A 116 3.40 6.51 -17.13
C SER A 116 2.77 5.42 -18.04
N LEU A 117 2.24 4.37 -17.42
CA LEU A 117 1.70 3.21 -18.15
C LEU A 117 0.19 3.02 -17.99
N PHE A 118 -0.38 3.46 -16.87
CA PHE A 118 -1.79 3.22 -16.53
C PHE A 118 -2.40 4.49 -15.93
N SER A 119 -3.73 4.56 -15.94
CA SER A 119 -4.44 5.55 -15.12
C SER A 119 -4.23 5.18 -13.63
N THR A 120 -3.55 6.05 -12.88
CA THR A 120 -3.11 5.75 -11.50
C THR A 120 -3.59 6.82 -10.55
N LEU A 121 -4.22 6.43 -9.45
CA LEU A 121 -4.63 7.31 -8.37
C LEU A 121 -3.79 7.02 -7.11
N PRO A 122 -3.04 8.01 -6.59
CA PRO A 122 -2.41 7.90 -5.29
C PRO A 122 -3.47 8.10 -4.19
N VAL A 123 -3.46 7.22 -3.21
CA VAL A 123 -4.34 7.25 -2.04
C VAL A 123 -3.45 7.29 -0.79
N ILE A 124 -3.70 8.25 0.09
CA ILE A 124 -2.97 8.36 1.36
C ILE A 124 -3.78 7.64 2.43
N SER A 125 -3.19 6.62 3.04
CA SER A 125 -3.90 5.77 4.01
C SER A 125 -4.40 6.56 5.21
N GLU A 126 -3.62 7.51 5.70
CA GLU A 126 -3.96 8.34 6.84
C GLU A 126 -5.19 9.23 6.56
N HIS A 127 -5.30 9.78 5.35
CA HIS A 127 -6.47 10.56 4.93
C HIS A 127 -7.70 9.70 4.72
N PHE A 128 -7.49 8.43 4.34
CA PHE A 128 -8.58 7.50 4.09
C PHE A 128 -9.36 7.17 5.37
N TRP A 129 -8.67 7.20 6.51
CA TRP A 129 -9.29 6.95 7.81
C TRP A 129 -9.83 8.24 8.47
N GLY A 130 -9.40 9.42 8.02
CA GLY A 130 -9.79 10.72 8.57
C GLY A 130 -10.99 11.36 7.87
N ASP A 131 -10.85 11.71 6.59
CA ASP A 131 -11.89 12.36 5.78
C ASP A 131 -12.42 11.43 4.70
N THR A 132 -13.33 10.56 5.14
CA THR A 132 -13.83 9.46 4.33
C THR A 132 -14.64 9.92 3.12
N ASN A 133 -15.42 11.00 3.25
CA ASN A 133 -16.34 11.43 2.19
C ASN A 133 -15.59 11.95 0.96
N ASP A 134 -14.56 12.75 1.16
CA ASP A 134 -13.73 13.28 0.08
C ASP A 134 -12.96 12.16 -0.63
N GLN A 135 -12.43 11.21 0.12
CA GLN A 135 -11.71 10.06 -0.46
C GLN A 135 -12.66 9.14 -1.23
N VAL A 136 -13.85 8.89 -0.70
CA VAL A 136 -14.89 8.11 -1.38
C VAL A 136 -15.32 8.78 -2.69
N ALA A 137 -15.49 10.12 -2.70
CA ALA A 137 -15.81 10.86 -3.91
C ALA A 137 -14.70 10.73 -4.96
N LYS A 138 -13.43 10.97 -4.57
CA LYS A 138 -12.26 10.83 -5.46
C LYS A 138 -12.13 9.42 -6.04
N LEU A 139 -12.37 8.40 -5.21
CA LEU A 139 -12.35 7.01 -5.65
C LEU A 139 -13.48 6.69 -6.61
N SER A 140 -14.70 7.18 -6.33
CA SER A 140 -15.87 7.01 -7.21
C SER A 140 -15.63 7.63 -8.57
N ASP A 141 -15.14 8.86 -8.60
CA ASP A 141 -14.81 9.56 -9.85
C ASP A 141 -13.70 8.83 -10.61
N PHE A 142 -12.64 8.44 -9.93
CA PHE A 142 -11.55 7.71 -10.55
C PHE A 142 -12.00 6.36 -11.10
N LEU A 143 -12.74 5.58 -10.34
CA LEU A 143 -13.24 4.27 -10.76
C LEU A 143 -14.36 4.38 -11.78
N GLN A 144 -15.01 5.55 -11.90
CA GLN A 144 -16.23 5.76 -12.68
C GLN A 144 -17.36 4.82 -12.22
N PHE A 145 -17.46 4.68 -10.91
CA PHE A 145 -18.39 3.79 -10.26
C PHE A 145 -18.74 4.39 -8.89
N ASP A 146 -20.04 4.52 -8.58
CA ASP A 146 -20.47 5.04 -7.28
C ASP A 146 -20.24 4.02 -6.18
N ILE A 147 -19.20 4.25 -5.39
CA ILE A 147 -18.85 3.39 -4.25
C ILE A 147 -19.54 3.83 -2.95
N LYS A 148 -20.28 4.96 -2.93
CA LYS A 148 -20.93 5.47 -1.72
C LYS A 148 -21.91 4.46 -1.12
N ASN A 149 -22.63 3.74 -1.98
CA ASN A 149 -23.60 2.73 -1.55
C ASN A 149 -22.95 1.40 -1.11
N ILE A 150 -21.70 1.17 -1.50
CA ILE A 150 -20.95 -0.06 -1.14
C ILE A 150 -20.08 0.21 0.07
N TRP A 151 -19.56 1.44 0.19
CA TRP A 151 -18.63 1.84 1.22
C TRP A 151 -19.12 1.61 2.65
N PRO A 152 -20.38 1.93 3.02
CA PRO A 152 -20.91 1.62 4.35
C PRO A 152 -20.90 0.13 4.68
N ASN A 153 -20.97 -0.73 3.66
CA ASN A 153 -20.93 -2.18 3.83
C ASN A 153 -19.51 -2.76 3.83
N CYS A 154 -18.54 -2.00 3.32
CA CYS A 154 -17.12 -2.37 3.28
C CYS A 154 -16.30 -1.63 4.34
N TYR A 155 -16.72 -0.43 4.68
CA TYR A 155 -16.18 0.39 5.75
C TYR A 155 -17.04 0.18 6.98
N TYR A 156 -16.48 -0.46 7.95
CA TYR A 156 -17.04 -0.49 9.29
C TYR A 156 -16.61 0.82 9.98
N PRO A 157 -17.48 1.85 10.09
CA PRO A 157 -17.13 3.08 10.80
C PRO A 157 -16.83 2.81 12.27
N GLU A 158 -17.24 1.63 12.75
CA GLU A 158 -16.96 1.08 14.07
C GLU A 158 -15.69 0.19 14.09
N MET A 159 -14.90 0.14 13.02
CA MET A 159 -13.61 -0.57 13.04
C MET A 159 -12.61 0.03 14.02
N GLY A 160 -12.90 1.20 14.57
CA GLY A 160 -12.27 1.66 15.79
C GLY A 160 -12.68 0.85 17.02
N THR A 161 -13.76 0.05 16.98
CA THR A 161 -14.27 -0.55 18.18
C THR A 161 -14.84 -1.96 18.11
N LYS A 162 -15.32 -2.49 16.98
CA LYS A 162 -15.99 -3.83 17.03
C LYS A 162 -16.19 -4.52 15.67
N ALA A 163 -15.15 -4.92 15.00
CA ALA A 163 -15.31 -5.97 14.00
C ALA A 163 -14.92 -7.32 14.62
N PRO A 164 -15.85 -8.24 14.90
CA PRO A 164 -15.55 -9.47 15.66
C PRO A 164 -14.52 -10.38 15.03
N LYS A 165 -14.27 -10.23 13.73
CA LYS A 165 -13.21 -10.98 13.00
C LYS A 165 -11.88 -10.25 12.91
N HIS A 166 -11.83 -8.97 13.26
CA HIS A 166 -10.61 -8.16 13.28
C HIS A 166 -10.11 -7.85 14.68
N GLU A 167 -10.89 -8.11 15.74
CA GLU A 167 -10.41 -8.03 17.11
C GLU A 167 -9.13 -8.85 17.28
N TYR A 168 -9.10 -10.05 16.74
CA TYR A 168 -7.91 -10.91 16.80
C TYR A 168 -6.70 -10.31 16.07
N LEU A 169 -6.91 -9.66 14.92
CA LEU A 169 -5.83 -8.99 14.19
C LEU A 169 -5.46 -7.64 14.82
N GLN A 170 -6.45 -6.94 15.37
CA GLN A 170 -6.25 -5.65 16.02
C GLN A 170 -5.56 -5.83 17.38
N ASP A 171 -5.95 -6.83 18.16
CA ASP A 171 -5.28 -7.18 19.41
C ASP A 171 -3.87 -7.71 19.16
N GLN A 172 -3.65 -8.52 18.13
CA GLN A 172 -2.33 -8.96 17.73
C GLN A 172 -1.45 -7.85 17.18
N TRP A 173 -2.05 -6.86 16.48
CA TRP A 173 -1.32 -5.73 15.93
C TRP A 173 -1.13 -4.58 16.91
N SER A 174 -2.03 -4.41 17.88
CA SER A 174 -1.95 -3.34 18.89
C SER A 174 -1.13 -3.75 20.12
N SER A 175 -1.15 -5.04 20.51
CA SER A 175 -0.43 -5.50 21.69
C SER A 175 1.08 -5.63 21.47
N ASP A 176 1.53 -5.91 20.23
CA ASP A 176 2.93 -6.21 19.92
C ASP A 176 3.67 -5.09 19.18
N MET A 177 2.96 -4.05 18.72
CA MET A 177 3.59 -2.86 18.17
C MET A 177 3.81 -1.84 19.28
N GLU A 178 5.03 -1.78 19.80
CA GLU A 178 5.45 -0.58 20.52
C GLU A 178 5.14 0.65 19.67
N ASP A 179 4.37 1.58 20.20
CA ASP A 179 4.07 2.81 19.49
C ASP A 179 5.36 3.57 19.18
N LEU A 180 5.49 4.03 17.95
CA LEU A 180 6.56 4.94 17.57
C LEU A 180 6.43 6.20 18.41
N THR A 181 7.50 6.56 19.12
CA THR A 181 7.59 7.85 19.80
C THR A 181 7.84 8.98 18.79
N ASP A 182 7.60 10.21 19.20
CA ASP A 182 7.93 11.38 18.37
C ASP A 182 9.41 11.42 18.03
N ASP A 183 10.29 11.02 18.97
CA ASP A 183 11.73 10.88 18.72
C ASP A 183 12.05 9.85 17.64
N ASP A 184 11.34 8.74 17.58
CA ASP A 184 11.53 7.72 16.54
C ASP A 184 11.04 8.21 15.18
N LEU A 185 9.95 8.98 15.18
CA LEU A 185 9.43 9.62 13.97
C LEU A 185 10.42 10.65 13.43
N GLU A 186 10.94 11.52 14.28
CA GLU A 186 11.95 12.52 13.90
C GLU A 186 13.23 11.87 13.42
N PHE A 187 13.72 10.88 14.17
CA PHE A 187 14.89 10.09 13.79
C PHE A 187 14.68 9.43 12.40
N GLY A 188 13.55 8.76 12.20
CA GLY A 188 13.25 8.12 10.92
C GLY A 188 13.14 9.12 9.76
N ARG A 189 12.50 10.27 9.96
CA ARG A 189 12.37 11.35 8.96
C ARG A 189 13.73 11.89 8.52
N LYS A 190 14.68 12.02 9.43
CA LYS A 190 16.04 12.44 9.10
C LYS A 190 16.70 11.48 8.10
N PHE A 191 16.61 10.18 8.33
CA PHE A 191 17.18 9.18 7.41
C PHE A 191 16.40 9.02 6.11
N LEU A 192 15.10 9.24 6.14
CA LEU A 192 14.20 9.11 4.99
C LEU A 192 13.90 10.46 4.30
N SER A 193 14.61 11.55 4.66
CA SER A 193 14.36 12.92 4.17
C SER A 193 14.24 13.00 2.65
N LYS A 194 15.13 12.32 1.93
CA LYS A 194 15.09 12.25 0.46
C LYS A 194 13.74 11.78 -0.08
N TYR A 195 13.09 10.82 0.55
CA TYR A 195 11.80 10.28 0.09
C TYR A 195 10.64 11.25 0.34
N TYR A 196 10.71 12.03 1.43
CA TYR A 196 9.78 13.12 1.69
C TYR A 196 9.96 14.25 0.68
N ASP A 197 11.21 14.65 0.38
CA ASP A 197 11.52 15.67 -0.63
C ASP A 197 11.04 15.24 -2.02
N ASP A 198 11.30 13.99 -2.40
CA ASP A 198 10.87 13.46 -3.69
C ASP A 198 9.34 13.41 -3.78
N TRP A 199 8.65 13.09 -2.67
CA TRP A 199 7.20 13.16 -2.58
C TRP A 199 6.69 14.59 -2.76
N TYR A 200 7.23 15.53 -2.00
CA TYR A 200 6.84 16.95 -2.11
C TYR A 200 7.03 17.49 -3.53
N LYS A 201 8.15 17.21 -4.15
CA LYS A 201 8.41 17.58 -5.56
C LYS A 201 7.43 16.94 -6.53
N CYS A 202 6.89 15.77 -6.20
CA CYS A 202 5.96 15.04 -7.07
C CYS A 202 4.51 15.51 -6.93
N PHE A 203 4.08 15.81 -5.71
CA PHE A 203 2.67 16.04 -5.37
C PHE A 203 2.37 17.43 -4.81
N GLY A 204 3.38 18.24 -4.52
CA GLY A 204 3.24 19.61 -4.01
C GLY A 204 2.71 19.72 -2.58
N SER A 205 2.56 18.61 -1.86
CA SER A 205 2.06 18.56 -0.50
C SER A 205 2.72 17.46 0.31
N MET A 206 2.69 17.61 1.63
CA MET A 206 3.22 16.64 2.59
C MET A 206 2.09 16.17 3.51
N PRO A 207 1.38 15.11 3.14
CA PRO A 207 0.17 14.69 3.85
C PRO A 207 0.43 14.13 5.26
N TRP A 208 1.69 13.92 5.61
CA TRP A 208 2.10 13.33 6.89
C TRP A 208 2.77 14.32 7.86
N MET A 209 2.79 15.60 7.52
CA MET A 209 3.36 16.68 8.35
C MET A 209 2.29 17.68 8.78
#